data_369f69fe6d83929dc7f4d490dd9da1e4
#
_entry.id   369f69fe6d83929dc7f4d490dd9da1e4
#
_cell.length_a   1.000
_cell.length_b   1.000
_cell.length_c   1.000
_cell.angle_alpha   90.00
_cell.angle_beta   90.00
_cell.angle_gamma   90.00
#
_symmetry.space_group_name_H-M   'P 1'
#
loop_
_entity.id
_entity.type
_entity.pdbx_description
1 polymer ?
#
loop_
_entity_poly.entity_id
_entity_poly.type
_entity_poly.pdbx_seq_one_letter_code
_entity_poly.pdbx_strand_id
1 'polypeptide(L)'
;MSKNKLAKFADMERYPHVFQAADVAVNDEPFAMKGRWHEDFFHNDNPIVLELGCGRGEYTVGLGRLFPNKNFIGVDIKGARMWTGATESLNENMKNVAFLRTHIESIERFFAPGEVAEIWLTFSDPQMKKVTKRLTSTYFMARYRHFLQDGGLIHLKTDSNFLFTYTNYMVNENHLPVLFRTDDLYHTLEAEQDEEVKQILGIQTYYEQQWIARGLTIKYLKYQLPQQGELVEPNVEIELDDYRSYNRSKRSGLTTSK
;
A
#
# COMPACT_ATOMS: atom_id res chain seq x y z
N MET A 1 -0.85 7.12 25.95
CA MET A 1 -1.42 6.08 25.04
C MET A 1 -2.56 5.38 25.74
N SER A 2 -3.64 5.02 25.02
CA SER A 2 -4.73 4.23 25.64
C SER A 2 -4.24 2.81 25.97
N LYS A 3 -4.75 2.21 27.07
CA LYS A 3 -4.43 0.82 27.47
C LYS A 3 -4.56 -0.18 26.32
N ASN A 4 -5.55 0.01 25.45
CA ASN A 4 -5.81 -0.84 24.28
C ASN A 4 -4.68 -0.77 23.21
N LYS A 5 -4.00 0.36 23.06
CA LYS A 5 -2.91 0.51 22.09
C LYS A 5 -1.65 -0.23 22.53
N LEU A 6 -1.31 -0.20 23.81
CA LEU A 6 -0.17 -0.93 24.37
C LEU A 6 -0.35 -2.44 24.28
N ALA A 7 -1.56 -2.94 24.59
CA ALA A 7 -1.89 -4.35 24.44
C ALA A 7 -1.69 -4.84 23.00
N LYS A 8 -2.17 -4.10 22.01
CA LYS A 8 -1.98 -4.44 20.59
C LYS A 8 -0.51 -4.52 20.18
N PHE A 9 0.34 -3.65 20.70
CA PHE A 9 1.79 -3.73 20.43
C PHE A 9 2.41 -4.97 21.09
N ALA A 10 2.05 -5.28 22.35
CA ALA A 10 2.51 -6.48 23.04
C ALA A 10 2.07 -7.77 22.34
N ASP A 11 0.85 -7.80 21.80
CA ASP A 11 0.38 -8.94 20.97
C ASP A 11 1.27 -9.12 19.75
N MET A 12 1.50 -8.02 18.98
CA MET A 12 2.28 -8.08 17.74
C MET A 12 3.75 -8.47 17.95
N GLU A 13 4.33 -8.20 19.12
CA GLU A 13 5.67 -8.68 19.49
C GLU A 13 5.75 -10.21 19.55
N ARG A 14 4.64 -10.87 19.78
CA ARG A 14 4.53 -12.34 19.88
C ARG A 14 4.12 -13.01 18.59
N TYR A 15 3.67 -12.23 17.58
CA TYR A 15 3.19 -12.79 16.31
C TYR A 15 4.38 -13.14 15.43
N PRO A 16 4.56 -14.43 15.03
CA PRO A 16 5.75 -14.88 14.31
C PRO A 16 5.86 -14.31 12.89
N HIS A 17 4.78 -13.77 12.34
CA HIS A 17 4.69 -13.18 11.00
C HIS A 17 4.65 -11.64 11.02
N VAL A 18 4.96 -11.02 12.17
CA VAL A 18 5.03 -9.56 12.32
C VAL A 18 6.46 -9.13 12.63
N PHE A 19 7.05 -8.36 11.73
CA PHE A 19 8.41 -7.84 11.83
C PHE A 19 8.35 -6.37 12.25
N GLN A 20 8.85 -6.06 13.43
CA GLN A 20 8.85 -4.70 13.96
C GLN A 20 10.22 -4.04 13.74
N ALA A 21 10.31 -3.18 12.74
CA ALA A 21 11.55 -2.53 12.30
C ALA A 21 11.36 -1.00 12.16
N ALA A 22 10.59 -0.39 13.07
CA ALA A 22 10.33 1.05 13.05
C ALA A 22 11.61 1.88 13.27
N ASP A 23 12.57 1.35 14.00
CA ASP A 23 13.79 2.04 14.42
C ASP A 23 15.04 1.62 13.61
N VAL A 24 14.89 0.76 12.59
CA VAL A 24 15.99 0.27 11.73
C VAL A 24 16.71 1.40 10.97
N ALA A 25 16.08 2.58 10.85
CA ALA A 25 16.76 3.76 10.30
C ALA A 25 17.94 4.25 11.15
N VAL A 26 18.04 3.79 12.41
CA VAL A 26 19.06 4.23 13.40
C VAL A 26 20.26 3.29 13.46
N ASN A 27 20.09 2.02 13.08
CA ASN A 27 21.17 1.01 13.11
C ASN A 27 21.62 0.68 11.70
N ASP A 28 22.94 0.67 11.47
CA ASP A 28 23.56 0.31 10.16
C ASP A 28 23.51 -1.20 9.84
N GLU A 29 22.95 -2.02 10.72
CA GLU A 29 22.84 -3.45 10.49
C GLU A 29 21.82 -3.78 9.37
N PRO A 30 22.17 -4.68 8.45
CA PRO A 30 21.23 -5.15 7.43
C PRO A 30 20.02 -5.84 8.08
N PHE A 31 18.85 -5.62 7.53
CA PHE A 31 17.67 -6.36 7.98
C PHE A 31 17.79 -7.85 7.62
N ALA A 32 17.62 -8.73 8.59
CA ALA A 32 17.93 -10.16 8.45
C ALA A 32 17.16 -10.87 7.32
N MET A 33 15.89 -10.43 7.05
CA MET A 33 15.07 -11.04 5.99
C MET A 33 15.37 -10.48 4.59
N LYS A 34 16.20 -9.43 4.45
CA LYS A 34 16.51 -8.84 3.14
C LYS A 34 17.19 -9.85 2.22
N GLY A 35 16.53 -10.19 1.10
CA GLY A 35 16.96 -11.21 0.15
C GLY A 35 16.70 -12.64 0.62
N ARG A 36 16.02 -12.83 1.76
CA ARG A 36 15.78 -14.13 2.37
C ARG A 36 14.32 -14.39 2.75
N TRP A 37 13.40 -13.52 2.30
CA TRP A 37 11.98 -13.67 2.59
C TRP A 37 11.42 -15.01 2.09
N HIS A 38 11.83 -15.48 0.90
CA HIS A 38 11.41 -16.76 0.35
C HIS A 38 11.93 -17.94 1.18
N GLU A 39 13.21 -17.90 1.54
CA GLU A 39 13.90 -19.02 2.21
C GLU A 39 13.55 -19.07 3.70
N ASP A 40 13.73 -17.94 4.42
CA ASP A 40 13.71 -17.93 5.87
C ASP A 40 12.31 -17.73 6.48
N PHE A 41 11.36 -17.15 5.71
CA PHE A 41 10.03 -16.91 6.23
C PHE A 41 8.93 -17.67 5.48
N PHE A 42 8.80 -17.46 4.17
CA PHE A 42 7.71 -18.08 3.41
C PHE A 42 7.97 -19.56 3.07
N HIS A 43 9.21 -19.99 3.03
CA HIS A 43 9.65 -21.34 2.67
C HIS A 43 9.11 -21.80 1.30
N ASN A 44 9.03 -20.88 0.34
CA ASN A 44 8.60 -21.12 -1.03
C ASN A 44 9.09 -19.99 -1.96
N ASP A 45 9.04 -20.21 -3.28
CA ASP A 45 9.49 -19.26 -4.30
C ASP A 45 8.34 -18.46 -4.93
N ASN A 46 7.18 -18.39 -4.28
CA ASN A 46 6.04 -17.66 -4.79
C ASN A 46 6.32 -16.15 -4.86
N PRO A 47 5.78 -15.44 -5.85
CA PRO A 47 5.99 -13.99 -5.98
C PRO A 47 5.61 -13.22 -4.72
N ILE A 48 6.45 -12.27 -4.31
CA ILE A 48 6.18 -11.39 -3.17
C ILE A 48 5.43 -10.15 -3.65
N VAL A 49 4.33 -9.84 -2.99
CA VAL A 49 3.45 -8.69 -3.21
C VAL A 49 3.44 -7.82 -1.97
N LEU A 50 3.70 -6.53 -2.10
CA LEU A 50 3.66 -5.57 -0.99
C LEU A 50 2.38 -4.74 -1.03
N GLU A 51 1.76 -4.49 0.13
CA GLU A 51 0.81 -3.41 0.32
C GLU A 51 1.48 -2.30 1.15
N LEU A 52 1.79 -1.16 0.52
CA LEU A 52 2.45 -0.04 1.19
C LEU A 52 1.42 0.94 1.77
N GLY A 53 1.43 1.08 3.09
CA GLY A 53 0.41 1.81 3.83
C GLY A 53 -0.81 0.95 4.15
N CYS A 54 -0.61 -0.33 4.46
CA CYS A 54 -1.66 -1.34 4.61
C CYS A 54 -2.73 -1.04 5.67
N GLY A 55 -2.50 -0.07 6.54
CA GLY A 55 -3.47 0.35 7.55
C GLY A 55 -3.92 -0.79 8.45
N ARG A 56 -5.11 -1.34 8.22
CA ARG A 56 -5.67 -2.47 8.96
C ARG A 56 -5.32 -3.83 8.34
N GLY A 57 -4.70 -3.83 7.16
CA GLY A 57 -4.29 -5.05 6.44
C GLY A 57 -5.41 -5.76 5.70
N GLU A 58 -6.54 -5.08 5.44
CA GLU A 58 -7.69 -5.70 4.77
C GLU A 58 -7.34 -6.20 3.37
N TYR A 59 -6.56 -5.42 2.61
CA TYR A 59 -6.09 -5.84 1.29
C TYR A 59 -5.06 -6.95 1.37
N THR A 60 -4.04 -6.80 2.22
CA THR A 60 -3.00 -7.82 2.44
C THR A 60 -3.61 -9.19 2.76
N VAL A 61 -4.56 -9.24 3.69
CA VAL A 61 -5.22 -10.50 4.11
C VAL A 61 -6.19 -10.99 3.03
N GLY A 62 -6.98 -10.09 2.43
CA GLY A 62 -7.93 -10.43 1.37
C GLY A 62 -7.25 -11.04 0.15
N LEU A 63 -6.16 -10.43 -0.33
CA LEU A 63 -5.36 -10.98 -1.44
C LEU A 63 -4.69 -12.30 -1.05
N GLY A 64 -4.20 -12.41 0.19
CA GLY A 64 -3.61 -13.65 0.68
C GLY A 64 -4.58 -14.84 0.68
N ARG A 65 -5.88 -14.61 0.90
CA ARG A 65 -6.92 -15.64 0.78
C ARG A 65 -7.18 -16.03 -0.67
N LEU A 66 -7.22 -15.04 -1.58
CA LEU A 66 -7.51 -15.29 -3.00
C LEU A 66 -6.35 -15.99 -3.71
N PHE A 67 -5.11 -15.71 -3.30
CA PHE A 67 -3.91 -16.20 -4.00
C PHE A 67 -2.97 -16.98 -3.07
N PRO A 68 -3.25 -18.26 -2.80
CA PRO A 68 -2.36 -19.09 -1.98
C PRO A 68 -0.98 -19.34 -2.63
N ASN A 69 -0.84 -19.07 -3.92
CA ASN A 69 0.39 -19.17 -4.71
C ASN A 69 1.17 -17.85 -4.82
N LYS A 70 0.82 -16.84 -4.03
CA LYS A 70 1.58 -15.59 -3.86
C LYS A 70 1.83 -15.33 -2.37
N ASN A 71 2.87 -14.60 -2.07
CA ASN A 71 3.23 -14.15 -0.72
C ASN A 71 2.91 -12.67 -0.56
N PHE A 72 2.29 -12.28 0.54
CA PHE A 72 1.83 -10.91 0.79
C PHE A 72 2.47 -10.32 2.04
N ILE A 73 3.00 -9.09 1.92
CA ILE A 73 3.57 -8.36 3.06
C ILE A 73 2.88 -7.00 3.17
N GLY A 74 2.12 -6.82 4.25
CA GLY A 74 1.52 -5.51 4.58
C GLY A 74 2.51 -4.63 5.32
N VAL A 75 2.76 -3.42 4.81
CA VAL A 75 3.73 -2.46 5.37
C VAL A 75 3.02 -1.21 5.88
N ASP A 76 3.21 -0.85 7.15
CA ASP A 76 2.75 0.42 7.74
C ASP A 76 3.57 0.74 8.99
N ILE A 77 3.69 2.03 9.32
CA ILE A 77 4.28 2.46 10.60
C ILE A 77 3.28 2.39 11.77
N LYS A 78 1.97 2.39 11.46
CA LYS A 78 0.91 2.45 12.47
C LYS A 78 0.52 1.06 13.00
N GLY A 79 1.39 0.42 13.75
CA GLY A 79 1.21 -0.93 14.26
C GLY A 79 -0.14 -1.21 14.94
N ALA A 80 -0.71 -0.25 15.67
CA ALA A 80 -2.03 -0.45 16.30
C ALA A 80 -3.19 -0.63 15.30
N ARG A 81 -3.03 -0.21 14.02
CA ARG A 81 -3.98 -0.51 12.94
C ARG A 81 -3.67 -1.86 12.33
N MET A 82 -2.41 -2.10 11.98
CA MET A 82 -1.89 -3.35 11.42
C MET A 82 -2.27 -4.57 12.27
N TRP A 83 -2.39 -4.42 13.59
CA TRP A 83 -2.80 -5.46 14.53
C TRP A 83 -4.08 -6.21 14.09
N THR A 84 -5.02 -5.54 13.41
CA THR A 84 -6.28 -6.17 12.96
C THR A 84 -5.98 -7.27 11.93
N GLY A 85 -5.32 -6.95 10.84
CA GLY A 85 -4.97 -7.92 9.79
C GLY A 85 -3.97 -8.96 10.28
N ALA A 86 -3.00 -8.56 11.13
CA ALA A 86 -2.06 -9.49 11.73
C ALA A 86 -2.75 -10.53 12.64
N THR A 87 -3.73 -10.11 13.44
CA THR A 87 -4.51 -11.03 14.28
C THR A 87 -5.39 -11.94 13.41
N GLU A 88 -6.02 -11.41 12.38
CA GLU A 88 -6.89 -12.16 11.48
C GLU A 88 -6.10 -13.24 10.73
N SER A 89 -4.98 -12.88 10.09
CA SER A 89 -4.13 -13.84 9.39
C SER A 89 -3.51 -14.90 10.30
N LEU A 90 -3.19 -14.54 11.57
CA LEU A 90 -2.73 -15.50 12.58
C LEU A 90 -3.81 -16.53 12.92
N ASN A 91 -5.03 -16.05 13.18
CA ASN A 91 -6.17 -16.91 13.52
C ASN A 91 -6.55 -17.87 12.39
N GLU A 92 -6.38 -17.42 11.13
CA GLU A 92 -6.61 -18.24 9.93
C GLU A 92 -5.40 -19.09 9.56
N ASN A 93 -4.30 -19.02 10.32
CA ASN A 93 -3.07 -19.76 10.06
C ASN A 93 -2.51 -19.54 8.65
N MET A 94 -2.64 -18.31 8.11
CA MET A 94 -2.16 -17.95 6.78
C MET A 94 -0.63 -17.97 6.73
N LYS A 95 -0.04 -18.83 5.90
CA LYS A 95 1.41 -18.99 5.77
C LYS A 95 2.01 -18.06 4.71
N ASN A 96 1.17 -17.50 3.87
CA ASN A 96 1.55 -16.61 2.78
C ASN A 96 1.33 -15.12 3.11
N VAL A 97 1.12 -14.77 4.39
CA VAL A 97 0.89 -13.38 4.84
C VAL A 97 1.87 -13.01 5.94
N ALA A 98 2.51 -11.87 5.78
CA ALA A 98 3.37 -11.24 6.79
C ALA A 98 3.06 -9.75 6.95
N PHE A 99 3.55 -9.15 8.02
CA PHE A 99 3.47 -7.72 8.26
C PHE A 99 4.81 -7.14 8.66
N LEU A 100 5.16 -6.01 8.06
CA LEU A 100 6.39 -5.26 8.33
C LEU A 100 6.04 -3.87 8.86
N ARG A 101 6.32 -3.63 10.13
CA ARG A 101 6.12 -2.32 10.73
C ARG A 101 7.37 -1.46 10.55
N THR A 102 7.33 -0.56 9.56
CA THR A 102 8.43 0.36 9.25
C THR A 102 7.93 1.64 8.57
N HIS A 103 8.81 2.62 8.42
CA HIS A 103 8.58 3.78 7.56
C HIS A 103 8.77 3.40 6.10
N ILE A 104 7.80 3.71 5.23
CA ILE A 104 7.86 3.38 3.79
C ILE A 104 9.04 4.07 3.10
N GLU A 105 9.47 5.22 3.60
CA GLU A 105 10.67 5.92 3.13
C GLU A 105 11.97 5.10 3.25
N SER A 106 11.96 4.07 4.09
CA SER A 106 13.10 3.17 4.28
C SER A 106 12.92 1.80 3.63
N ILE A 107 11.89 1.62 2.80
CA ILE A 107 11.46 0.29 2.30
C ILE A 107 12.56 -0.48 1.57
N GLU A 108 13.44 0.18 0.85
CA GLU A 108 14.58 -0.42 0.12
C GLU A 108 15.60 -1.13 1.02
N ARG A 109 15.56 -0.88 2.34
CA ARG A 109 16.41 -1.57 3.31
C ARG A 109 15.95 -2.99 3.63
N PHE A 110 14.71 -3.33 3.28
CA PHE A 110 14.03 -4.56 3.69
C PHE A 110 13.94 -5.61 2.59
N PHE A 111 14.21 -5.24 1.36
CA PHE A 111 14.12 -6.13 0.20
C PHE A 111 15.37 -6.01 -0.67
N ALA A 112 15.81 -7.16 -1.21
CA ALA A 112 16.92 -7.24 -2.16
C ALA A 112 16.45 -6.87 -3.58
N PRO A 113 17.38 -6.56 -4.52
CA PRO A 113 17.02 -6.30 -5.90
C PRO A 113 16.23 -7.45 -6.53
N GLY A 114 15.07 -7.10 -7.14
CA GLY A 114 14.21 -8.07 -7.82
C GLY A 114 13.42 -9.02 -6.90
N GLU A 115 13.41 -8.80 -5.58
CA GLU A 115 12.74 -9.69 -4.62
C GLU A 115 11.22 -9.51 -4.62
N VAL A 116 10.71 -8.35 -5.04
CA VAL A 116 9.28 -8.02 -5.04
C VAL A 116 8.72 -8.01 -6.46
N ALA A 117 7.57 -8.62 -6.67
CA ALA A 117 6.89 -8.68 -7.98
C ALA A 117 5.83 -7.58 -8.17
N GLU A 118 5.12 -7.22 -7.11
CA GLU A 118 3.98 -6.30 -7.17
C GLU A 118 3.94 -5.37 -5.95
N ILE A 119 3.45 -4.14 -6.15
CA ILE A 119 3.20 -3.16 -5.09
C ILE A 119 1.76 -2.66 -5.19
N TRP A 120 1.02 -2.72 -4.07
CA TRP A 120 -0.30 -2.15 -3.92
C TRP A 120 -0.25 -0.88 -3.07
N LEU A 121 -0.89 0.19 -3.57
CA LEU A 121 -1.07 1.48 -2.91
C LEU A 121 -2.57 1.70 -2.74
N THR A 122 -3.10 1.29 -1.57
CA THR A 122 -4.53 1.35 -1.27
C THR A 122 -4.83 2.52 -0.34
N PHE A 123 -5.58 3.50 -0.84
CA PHE A 123 -6.02 4.68 -0.07
C PHE A 123 -4.91 5.44 0.66
N SER A 124 -3.71 5.44 0.07
CA SER A 124 -2.57 6.21 0.59
C SER A 124 -2.87 7.71 0.63
N ASP A 125 -2.21 8.43 1.55
CA ASP A 125 -2.34 9.89 1.63
C ASP A 125 -1.83 10.52 0.32
N PRO A 126 -2.63 11.34 -0.38
CA PRO A 126 -2.26 11.95 -1.66
C PRO A 126 -1.07 12.91 -1.56
N GLN A 127 -0.69 13.35 -0.35
CA GLN A 127 0.44 14.24 -0.13
C GLN A 127 0.45 15.44 -1.11
N MET A 128 -0.69 16.13 -1.22
CA MET A 128 -0.96 17.14 -2.22
C MET A 128 0.11 18.24 -2.32
N LYS A 129 0.76 18.56 -1.17
CA LYS A 129 1.78 19.63 -1.07
C LYS A 129 3.22 19.11 -0.99
N LYS A 130 3.43 17.78 -0.94
CA LYS A 130 4.76 17.19 -0.70
C LYS A 130 5.01 16.01 -1.65
N VAL A 131 5.51 16.31 -2.84
CA VAL A 131 5.78 15.30 -3.89
C VAL A 131 6.65 14.16 -3.37
N THR A 132 7.75 14.45 -2.68
CA THR A 132 8.68 13.44 -2.13
C THR A 132 8.07 12.55 -1.03
N LYS A 133 6.84 12.83 -0.59
CA LYS A 133 6.09 11.98 0.34
C LYS A 133 4.95 11.19 -0.34
N ARG A 134 4.69 11.47 -1.61
CA ARG A 134 3.64 10.84 -2.41
C ARG A 134 4.11 9.50 -2.94
N LEU A 135 3.46 8.41 -2.56
CA LEU A 135 3.90 7.05 -2.87
C LEU A 135 3.90 6.71 -4.37
N THR A 136 3.22 7.49 -5.21
CA THR A 136 3.25 7.36 -6.68
C THR A 136 4.17 8.35 -7.37
N SER A 137 4.99 9.15 -6.64
CA SER A 137 5.93 10.09 -7.24
C SER A 137 7.14 9.40 -7.86
N THR A 138 7.82 10.10 -8.77
CA THR A 138 9.08 9.63 -9.36
C THR A 138 10.15 9.36 -8.30
N TYR A 139 10.13 10.09 -7.19
CA TYR A 139 10.97 9.85 -6.02
C TYR A 139 10.76 8.42 -5.44
N PHE A 140 9.52 7.97 -5.32
CA PHE A 140 9.22 6.62 -4.88
C PHE A 140 9.39 5.58 -5.99
N MET A 141 9.09 5.92 -7.26
CA MET A 141 9.36 5.01 -8.38
C MET A 141 10.84 4.64 -8.46
N ALA A 142 11.74 5.63 -8.28
CA ALA A 142 13.17 5.38 -8.22
C ALA A 142 13.56 4.42 -7.08
N ARG A 143 12.94 4.57 -5.88
CA ARG A 143 13.14 3.66 -4.75
C ARG A 143 12.61 2.26 -5.02
N TYR A 144 11.43 2.14 -5.63
CA TYR A 144 10.84 0.83 -5.94
C TYR A 144 11.71 0.04 -6.91
N ARG A 145 12.36 0.70 -7.87
CA ARG A 145 13.33 0.06 -8.78
C ARG A 145 14.46 -0.68 -8.08
N HIS A 146 14.82 -0.31 -6.84
CA HIS A 146 15.89 -0.99 -6.11
C HIS A 146 15.53 -2.42 -5.70
N PHE A 147 14.24 -2.76 -5.60
CA PHE A 147 13.81 -4.07 -5.10
C PHE A 147 12.67 -4.71 -5.90
N LEU A 148 11.96 -3.93 -6.72
CA LEU A 148 10.93 -4.45 -7.60
C LEU A 148 11.57 -5.19 -8.78
N GLN A 149 10.96 -6.25 -9.27
CA GLN A 149 11.36 -6.92 -10.51
C GLN A 149 11.25 -5.97 -11.71
N ASP A 150 12.02 -6.23 -12.77
CA ASP A 150 11.91 -5.45 -14.00
C ASP A 150 10.50 -5.62 -14.61
N GLY A 151 9.85 -4.49 -14.89
CA GLY A 151 8.45 -4.50 -15.32
C GLY A 151 7.44 -4.93 -14.24
N GLY A 152 7.86 -4.97 -12.97
CA GLY A 152 6.99 -5.29 -11.85
C GLY A 152 5.78 -4.36 -11.75
N LEU A 153 4.70 -4.86 -11.16
CA LEU A 153 3.39 -4.20 -11.19
C LEU A 153 3.21 -3.20 -10.04
N ILE A 154 2.62 -2.07 -10.36
CA ILE A 154 2.17 -1.10 -9.36
C ILE A 154 0.66 -0.88 -9.52
N HIS A 155 -0.05 -1.01 -8.42
CA HIS A 155 -1.49 -0.84 -8.32
C HIS A 155 -1.81 0.35 -7.44
N LEU A 156 -2.57 1.30 -7.96
CA LEU A 156 -3.14 2.42 -7.19
C LEU A 156 -4.64 2.24 -7.11
N LYS A 157 -5.20 2.15 -5.90
CA LYS A 157 -6.63 2.23 -5.63
C LYS A 157 -6.88 3.41 -4.68
N THR A 158 -7.70 4.38 -5.09
CA THR A 158 -7.85 5.65 -4.37
C THR A 158 -9.21 6.31 -4.55
N ASP A 159 -9.66 7.01 -3.51
CA ASP A 159 -10.76 7.97 -3.56
C ASP A 159 -10.34 9.34 -4.11
N SER A 160 -9.04 9.66 -4.06
CA SER A 160 -8.47 10.96 -4.36
C SER A 160 -8.41 11.25 -5.86
N ASN A 161 -9.16 12.27 -6.31
CA ASN A 161 -9.05 12.79 -7.67
C ASN A 161 -7.66 13.35 -7.94
N PHE A 162 -7.11 14.08 -6.97
CA PHE A 162 -5.77 14.64 -7.07
C PHE A 162 -4.72 13.54 -7.29
N LEU A 163 -4.71 12.50 -6.45
CA LEU A 163 -3.71 11.44 -6.54
C LEU A 163 -3.83 10.64 -7.83
N PHE A 164 -5.05 10.33 -8.25
CA PHE A 164 -5.30 9.63 -9.51
C PHE A 164 -4.84 10.45 -10.72
N THR A 165 -5.22 11.74 -10.79
CA THR A 165 -4.82 12.66 -11.85
C THR A 165 -3.30 12.82 -11.91
N TYR A 166 -2.67 13.05 -10.75
CA TYR A 166 -1.20 13.13 -10.66
C TYR A 166 -0.53 11.86 -11.18
N THR A 167 -1.02 10.69 -10.75
CA THR A 167 -0.40 9.42 -11.16
C THR A 167 -0.58 9.17 -12.65
N ASN A 168 -1.71 9.58 -13.24
CA ASN A 168 -1.91 9.55 -14.68
C ASN A 168 -0.89 10.42 -15.44
N TYR A 169 -0.62 11.64 -14.98
CA TYR A 169 0.43 12.48 -15.57
C TYR A 169 1.79 11.83 -15.41
N MET A 170 2.12 11.30 -14.24
CA MET A 170 3.40 10.65 -13.96
C MET A 170 3.63 9.44 -14.88
N VAL A 171 2.65 8.54 -15.05
CA VAL A 171 2.81 7.37 -15.92
C VAL A 171 2.87 7.77 -17.41
N ASN A 172 2.11 8.77 -17.83
CA ASN A 172 2.12 9.23 -19.23
C ASN A 172 3.43 9.94 -19.58
N GLU A 173 3.93 10.86 -18.73
CA GLU A 173 5.18 11.59 -18.93
C GLU A 173 6.38 10.63 -19.04
N ASN A 174 6.35 9.56 -18.26
CA ASN A 174 7.41 8.56 -18.22
C ASN A 174 7.16 7.35 -19.14
N HIS A 175 6.13 7.41 -20.00
CA HIS A 175 5.75 6.34 -20.93
C HIS A 175 5.66 4.95 -20.27
N LEU A 176 5.22 4.88 -19.02
CA LEU A 176 5.07 3.62 -18.31
C LEU A 176 3.90 2.80 -18.87
N PRO A 177 4.04 1.49 -19.12
CA PRO A 177 2.96 0.67 -19.65
C PRO A 177 1.77 0.61 -18.70
N VAL A 178 0.63 1.17 -19.11
CA VAL A 178 -0.63 1.11 -18.36
C VAL A 178 -1.41 -0.12 -18.79
N LEU A 179 -1.74 -0.99 -17.83
CA LEU A 179 -2.46 -2.24 -18.06
C LEU A 179 -3.95 -2.13 -17.77
N PHE A 180 -4.33 -1.25 -16.83
CA PHE A 180 -5.73 -1.00 -16.50
C PHE A 180 -5.88 0.41 -15.94
N ARG A 181 -6.99 1.10 -16.28
CA ARG A 181 -7.29 2.44 -15.80
C ARG A 181 -8.79 2.66 -15.75
N THR A 182 -9.28 3.14 -14.60
CA THR A 182 -10.66 3.61 -14.46
C THR A 182 -10.77 4.70 -13.40
N ASP A 183 -11.64 5.68 -13.63
CA ASP A 183 -12.00 6.73 -12.68
C ASP A 183 -13.28 6.41 -11.88
N ASP A 184 -13.98 5.33 -12.25
CA ASP A 184 -15.09 4.74 -11.51
C ASP A 184 -14.98 3.21 -11.51
N LEU A 185 -14.29 2.70 -10.49
CA LEU A 185 -13.98 1.28 -10.38
C LEU A 185 -15.25 0.41 -10.32
N TYR A 186 -16.20 0.78 -9.49
CA TYR A 186 -17.37 -0.09 -9.25
C TYR A 186 -18.30 -0.14 -10.44
N HIS A 187 -18.50 0.98 -11.13
CA HIS A 187 -19.23 0.97 -12.41
C HIS A 187 -18.49 0.12 -13.47
N THR A 188 -17.17 0.20 -13.52
CA THR A 188 -16.36 -0.63 -14.44
C THR A 188 -16.49 -2.11 -14.11
N LEU A 189 -16.50 -2.48 -12.81
CA LEU A 189 -16.64 -3.89 -12.38
C LEU A 189 -18.02 -4.49 -12.67
N GLU A 190 -19.07 -3.69 -12.83
CA GLU A 190 -20.39 -4.18 -13.25
C GLU A 190 -20.37 -4.80 -14.67
N ALA A 191 -19.51 -4.26 -15.54
CA ALA A 191 -19.33 -4.74 -16.91
C ALA A 191 -18.18 -5.75 -17.07
N GLU A 192 -17.36 -5.95 -16.04
CA GLU A 192 -16.21 -6.86 -16.07
C GLU A 192 -16.67 -8.32 -16.20
N GLN A 193 -15.96 -9.10 -17.00
CA GLN A 193 -16.25 -10.53 -17.20
C GLN A 193 -15.29 -11.44 -16.42
N ASP A 194 -14.13 -10.93 -16.04
CA ASP A 194 -13.13 -11.67 -15.29
C ASP A 194 -13.49 -11.68 -13.79
N GLU A 195 -13.92 -12.83 -13.30
CA GLU A 195 -14.29 -13.00 -11.89
C GLU A 195 -13.10 -12.84 -10.94
N GLU A 196 -11.87 -13.16 -11.36
CA GLU A 196 -10.67 -12.92 -10.56
C GLU A 196 -10.44 -11.41 -10.37
N VAL A 197 -10.55 -10.63 -11.45
CA VAL A 197 -10.45 -9.16 -11.41
C VAL A 197 -11.52 -8.57 -10.49
N LYS A 198 -12.77 -9.05 -10.58
CA LYS A 198 -13.87 -8.62 -9.68
C LYS A 198 -13.56 -8.90 -8.23
N GLN A 199 -13.07 -10.09 -7.91
CA GLN A 199 -12.74 -10.48 -6.55
C GLN A 199 -11.60 -9.63 -5.98
N ILE A 200 -10.51 -9.43 -6.74
CA ILE A 200 -9.36 -8.62 -6.33
C ILE A 200 -9.76 -7.16 -6.07
N LEU A 201 -10.40 -6.55 -7.05
CA LEU A 201 -10.75 -5.13 -6.99
C LEU A 201 -11.98 -4.86 -6.12
N GLY A 202 -12.78 -5.91 -5.85
CA GLY A 202 -13.93 -5.89 -4.95
C GLY A 202 -13.56 -5.97 -3.46
N ILE A 203 -12.31 -6.27 -3.10
CA ILE A 203 -11.85 -6.17 -1.70
C ILE A 203 -12.02 -4.74 -1.23
N GLN A 204 -12.86 -4.51 -0.22
CA GLN A 204 -13.14 -3.18 0.30
C GLN A 204 -12.48 -2.96 1.66
N THR A 205 -11.70 -1.88 1.76
CA THR A 205 -11.18 -1.45 3.05
C THR A 205 -12.23 -0.70 3.86
N TYR A 206 -12.07 -0.65 5.18
CA TYR A 206 -12.91 0.16 6.07
C TYR A 206 -13.00 1.62 5.63
N TYR A 207 -11.91 2.21 5.16
CA TYR A 207 -11.90 3.59 4.68
C TYR A 207 -12.64 3.74 3.36
N GLU A 208 -12.50 2.79 2.46
CA GLU A 208 -13.19 2.77 1.17
C GLU A 208 -14.71 2.76 1.32
N GLN A 209 -15.23 1.91 2.20
CA GLN A 209 -16.67 1.87 2.50
C GLN A 209 -17.19 3.23 2.99
N GLN A 210 -16.41 3.97 3.77
CA GLN A 210 -16.78 5.31 4.21
C GLN A 210 -16.82 6.33 3.07
N TRP A 211 -15.93 6.21 2.07
CA TRP A 211 -15.92 7.10 0.92
C TRP A 211 -17.05 6.78 -0.05
N ILE A 212 -17.33 5.52 -0.32
CA ILE A 212 -18.47 5.07 -1.13
C ILE A 212 -19.77 5.55 -0.50
N ALA A 213 -19.95 5.40 0.81
CA ALA A 213 -21.14 5.87 1.54
C ALA A 213 -21.35 7.41 1.47
N ARG A 214 -20.31 8.17 1.08
CA ARG A 214 -20.37 9.62 0.84
C ARG A 214 -20.54 9.98 -0.64
N GLY A 215 -20.75 9.00 -1.52
CA GLY A 215 -20.93 9.19 -2.95
C GLY A 215 -19.64 9.49 -3.72
N LEU A 216 -18.46 9.18 -3.15
CA LEU A 216 -17.21 9.32 -3.87
C LEU A 216 -16.95 8.08 -4.72
N THR A 217 -16.53 8.29 -5.98
CA THR A 217 -16.06 7.22 -6.85
C THR A 217 -14.67 6.76 -6.43
N ILE A 218 -14.40 5.47 -6.58
CA ILE A 218 -13.09 4.89 -6.37
C ILE A 218 -12.40 4.73 -7.73
N LYS A 219 -11.16 5.17 -7.80
CA LYS A 219 -10.32 5.11 -9.01
C LYS A 219 -9.32 4.00 -8.88
N TYR A 220 -8.96 3.42 -10.02
CA TYR A 220 -7.93 2.39 -10.06
C TYR A 220 -7.03 2.54 -11.28
N LEU A 221 -5.73 2.33 -11.05
CA LEU A 221 -4.70 2.37 -12.08
C LEU A 221 -3.70 1.23 -11.83
N LYS A 222 -3.44 0.41 -12.85
CA LYS A 222 -2.42 -0.63 -12.84
C LYS A 222 -1.42 -0.37 -13.97
N TYR A 223 -0.14 -0.34 -13.62
CA TYR A 223 0.95 -0.07 -14.57
C TYR A 223 2.20 -0.85 -14.22
N GLN A 224 3.10 -0.97 -15.19
CA GLN A 224 4.42 -1.58 -15.00
C GLN A 224 5.48 -0.51 -14.74
N LEU A 225 6.47 -0.87 -13.92
CA LEU A 225 7.64 -0.04 -13.66
C LEU A 225 8.90 -0.71 -14.22
N PRO A 226 9.37 -0.34 -15.43
CA PRO A 226 10.65 -0.81 -15.96
C PRO A 226 11.82 -0.34 -15.09
N GLN A 227 12.84 -1.15 -14.99
CA GLN A 227 14.05 -0.84 -14.22
C GLN A 227 14.86 0.31 -14.83
N GLN A 228 14.77 0.50 -16.14
CA GLN A 228 15.56 1.49 -16.89
C GLN A 228 14.70 2.69 -17.34
N GLY A 229 15.36 3.71 -17.79
CA GLY A 229 14.77 4.97 -18.27
C GLY A 229 14.84 6.08 -17.22
N GLU A 230 14.96 7.30 -17.67
CA GLU A 230 14.88 8.49 -16.83
C GLU A 230 13.45 8.64 -16.28
N LEU A 231 13.32 9.08 -15.03
CA LEU A 231 12.04 9.39 -14.42
C LEU A 231 11.89 10.90 -14.31
N VAL A 232 10.94 11.45 -15.05
CA VAL A 232 10.63 12.89 -15.08
C VAL A 232 9.41 13.14 -14.20
N GLU A 233 9.55 14.03 -13.22
CA GLU A 233 8.44 14.47 -12.37
C GLU A 233 7.49 15.37 -13.16
N PRO A 234 6.18 15.10 -13.23
CA PRO A 234 5.23 15.93 -13.97
C PRO A 234 5.15 17.33 -13.37
N ASN A 235 5.27 18.33 -14.23
CA ASN A 235 5.14 19.75 -13.86
C ASN A 235 3.77 20.28 -14.29
N VAL A 236 2.72 19.88 -13.55
CA VAL A 236 1.32 20.23 -13.85
C VAL A 236 0.62 20.75 -12.61
N GLU A 237 -0.26 21.72 -12.79
CA GLU A 237 -1.16 22.18 -11.75
C GLU A 237 -2.40 21.25 -11.69
N ILE A 238 -2.70 20.73 -10.51
CA ILE A 238 -3.80 19.80 -10.28
C ILE A 238 -4.67 20.33 -9.15
N GLU A 239 -5.98 20.32 -9.37
CA GLU A 239 -6.96 20.71 -8.36
C GLU A 239 -6.84 19.84 -7.10
N LEU A 240 -6.87 20.48 -5.93
CA LEU A 240 -6.72 19.80 -4.65
C LEU A 240 -8.04 19.17 -4.19
N ASP A 241 -7.95 18.05 -3.49
CA ASP A 241 -9.12 17.39 -2.92
C ASP A 241 -9.68 18.15 -1.72
N ASP A 242 -10.80 18.82 -1.86
CA ASP A 242 -11.42 19.66 -0.80
C ASP A 242 -11.95 18.86 0.38
N TYR A 243 -12.56 17.69 0.13
CA TYR A 243 -13.21 16.87 1.17
C TYR A 243 -12.23 16.31 2.23
N ARG A 244 -10.93 16.20 1.93
CA ARG A 244 -9.89 15.79 2.89
C ARG A 244 -9.54 16.90 3.86
N SER A 245 -9.72 18.16 3.48
CA SER A 245 -9.54 19.33 4.34
C SER A 245 -10.66 19.47 5.37
N TYR A 246 -11.89 19.12 5.01
CA TYR A 246 -13.08 19.21 5.85
C TYR A 246 -13.01 18.35 7.13
N ASN A 247 -12.34 17.21 7.09
CA ASN A 247 -12.16 16.34 8.26
C ASN A 247 -11.12 16.85 9.27
N ARG A 248 -10.21 17.73 8.87
CA ARG A 248 -9.25 18.38 9.80
C ARG A 248 -9.93 19.49 10.59
N SER A 249 -10.74 20.31 9.96
CA SER A 249 -11.48 21.41 10.62
C SER A 249 -12.54 20.88 11.60
N LYS A 250 -13.22 19.76 11.34
CA LYS A 250 -14.14 19.13 12.30
C LYS A 250 -13.44 18.59 13.55
N ARG A 251 -12.21 18.09 13.43
CA ARG A 251 -11.43 17.60 14.60
C ARG A 251 -10.90 18.74 15.45
N SER A 252 -10.60 19.89 14.88
CA SER A 252 -10.19 21.08 15.62
C SER A 252 -11.36 21.87 16.20
N GLY A 253 -12.58 21.75 15.65
CA GLY A 253 -13.79 22.40 16.14
C GLY A 253 -14.48 21.71 17.33
N LEU A 254 -14.03 20.49 17.71
CA LEU A 254 -14.58 19.75 18.87
C LEU A 254 -13.83 20.05 20.20
N THR A 255 -12.90 21.00 20.20
CA THR A 255 -12.11 21.35 21.40
C THR A 255 -12.41 22.76 21.92
N THR A 256 -13.48 23.43 21.48
CA THR A 256 -13.90 24.73 22.05
C THR A 256 -15.41 24.75 22.25
N SER A 257 -15.87 24.11 23.32
CA SER A 257 -17.02 24.60 24.10
C SER A 257 -16.84 24.09 25.53
N LYS A 258 -16.42 25.01 26.35
CA LYS A 258 -16.73 24.97 27.77
C LYS A 258 -18.18 25.37 27.95
#